data_3424669261e27ae843b41ffc3042144b
#
_entry.id   3424669261e27ae843b41ffc3042144b
#
_cell.length_a   1.000
_cell.length_b   1.000
_cell.length_c   1.000
_cell.angle_alpha   90.00
_cell.angle_beta   90.00
_cell.angle_gamma   90.00
#
_symmetry.space_group_name_H-M   'P 1'
#
loop_
_entity.id
_entity.type
_entity.pdbx_description
1 polymer ?
#
loop_
_entity_poly.entity_id
_entity_poly.type
_entity_poly.pdbx_seq_one_letter_code
_entity_poly.pdbx_strand_id
1 'polypeptide(L)'
;MVRRAQRSENDQLTGLKTGSSVTKGFAEGVRRGETHPEEFVIAEEVQEALRKGTPVVALESAIITHGMPYPINLELAQELEGIVRKGGAIPATTALVSGKIRVGLSKSELEMLARAKWVKKIGPRDIPVAVAMGFSGGTTVAASLHIADAAGIRVFVTGGIGGVHRGVSEVLDISQDLPVIGRARCITVCAGAKSILDLRNTLEYLETMSVLVLGYQTDTLPAFYVRDSGIPIEYRVDSASDIAAIVEARDRLNLDTGILVTNPIAETDQVDPAKHEKVLQAALKKAAEEQVEGKAMTPYILAYMQKNLPGVIEANIALIKSNVALGTQIATLLKHT
;
A
#
# COMPACT_ATOMS: atom_id res chain seq x y z
N MET A 1 -36.62 5.25 61.38
CA MET A 1 -36.84 6.46 60.59
C MET A 1 -35.68 6.71 59.64
N VAL A 2 -35.38 5.79 58.72
CA VAL A 2 -34.40 6.01 57.64
C VAL A 2 -34.84 5.11 56.49
N ARG A 3 -35.89 5.44 55.78
CA ARG A 3 -36.36 4.78 54.53
C ARG A 3 -37.38 5.64 53.79
N ARG A 4 -37.09 6.94 53.57
CA ARG A 4 -37.99 7.80 52.79
C ARG A 4 -37.26 9.02 52.13
N ALA A 5 -36.02 8.86 51.67
CA ALA A 5 -35.30 9.95 51.00
C ALA A 5 -34.41 9.45 49.85
N GLN A 6 -34.85 8.45 49.09
CA GLN A 6 -34.07 7.96 47.91
C GLN A 6 -34.99 7.67 46.70
N ARG A 7 -36.03 8.47 46.49
CA ARG A 7 -36.93 8.29 45.34
C ARG A 7 -37.29 9.57 44.60
N SER A 8 -36.46 10.62 44.63
CA SER A 8 -36.75 11.86 43.89
C SER A 8 -35.56 12.45 43.09
N GLU A 9 -34.45 11.74 42.94
CA GLU A 9 -33.30 12.22 42.11
C GLU A 9 -33.04 11.40 40.84
N ASN A 10 -33.85 10.39 40.53
CA ASN A 10 -33.60 9.54 39.37
C ASN A 10 -34.45 9.85 38.13
N ASP A 11 -35.27 10.90 38.15
CA ASP A 11 -36.17 11.25 37.02
C ASP A 11 -35.78 12.50 36.24
N GLN A 12 -34.57 13.04 36.43
CA GLN A 12 -34.05 14.19 35.64
C GLN A 12 -32.83 13.92 34.75
N LEU A 13 -32.39 12.67 34.55
CA LEU A 13 -31.26 12.31 33.73
C LEU A 13 -31.59 11.52 32.45
N THR A 14 -32.84 11.49 32.01
CA THR A 14 -33.26 10.82 30.76
C THR A 14 -33.41 11.77 29.58
N GLY A 15 -32.63 12.85 29.52
CA GLY A 15 -32.66 13.86 28.45
C GLY A 15 -31.37 14.05 27.66
N LEU A 16 -30.32 13.30 27.92
CA LEU A 16 -29.12 13.35 27.12
C LEU A 16 -29.20 12.32 25.97
N LYS A 17 -29.68 12.78 24.82
CA LYS A 17 -29.46 12.07 23.54
C LYS A 17 -27.96 11.85 23.39
N THR A 18 -27.50 10.62 23.59
CA THR A 18 -26.18 10.17 23.25
C THR A 18 -25.99 10.36 21.76
N GLY A 19 -25.28 11.42 21.39
CA GLY A 19 -24.82 11.68 20.03
C GLY A 19 -23.80 10.63 19.62
N SER A 20 -24.25 9.47 19.18
CA SER A 20 -23.43 8.42 18.55
C SER A 20 -23.38 8.62 17.05
N SER A 21 -22.92 9.78 16.58
CA SER A 21 -22.83 10.00 15.12
C SER A 21 -21.49 10.56 14.63
N VAL A 22 -20.47 10.66 15.47
CA VAL A 22 -19.18 11.26 15.05
C VAL A 22 -18.07 10.22 14.80
N THR A 23 -18.25 8.96 15.16
CA THR A 23 -17.21 7.93 14.99
C THR A 23 -17.54 6.87 13.92
N LYS A 24 -18.65 6.97 13.20
CA LYS A 24 -19.03 5.99 12.15
C LYS A 24 -18.60 6.36 10.73
N GLY A 25 -17.95 7.49 10.51
CA GLY A 25 -17.74 8.04 9.16
C GLY A 25 -16.50 7.58 8.39
N PHE A 26 -15.59 6.79 8.96
CA PHE A 26 -14.31 6.46 8.29
C PHE A 26 -14.01 4.96 8.13
N ALA A 27 -14.86 4.08 8.61
CA ALA A 27 -14.66 2.63 8.53
C ALA A 27 -15.69 1.91 7.63
N GLU A 28 -16.73 2.61 7.17
CA GLU A 28 -17.60 2.07 6.14
C GLU A 28 -17.06 2.52 4.79
N GLY A 29 -16.38 1.62 4.07
CA GLY A 29 -16.08 1.82 2.65
C GLY A 29 -17.36 2.27 1.95
N VAL A 30 -17.24 3.21 0.99
CA VAL A 30 -18.39 3.77 0.27
C VAL A 30 -19.31 2.63 -0.16
N ARG A 31 -20.51 2.56 0.41
CA ARG A 31 -21.48 1.52 0.05
C ARG A 31 -21.80 1.67 -1.43
N ARG A 32 -21.99 0.55 -2.15
CA ARG A 32 -22.40 0.58 -3.56
C ARG A 32 -23.59 1.53 -3.73
N GLY A 33 -23.37 2.67 -4.44
CA GLY A 33 -24.40 3.69 -4.71
C GLY A 33 -24.17 5.04 -4.05
N GLU A 34 -23.15 5.24 -3.21
CA GLU A 34 -22.78 6.56 -2.70
C GLU A 34 -21.93 7.32 -3.73
N THR A 35 -22.23 8.61 -3.91
CA THR A 35 -21.47 9.49 -4.82
C THR A 35 -20.17 9.92 -4.15
N HIS A 36 -19.05 9.69 -4.81
CA HIS A 36 -17.77 10.25 -4.38
C HIS A 36 -17.78 11.79 -4.45
N PRO A 37 -17.01 12.48 -3.59
CA PRO A 37 -16.79 13.92 -3.72
C PRO A 37 -16.28 14.30 -5.12
N GLU A 38 -16.52 15.54 -5.58
CA GLU A 38 -16.06 16.03 -6.89
C GLU A 38 -14.54 15.91 -7.10
N GLU A 39 -13.79 15.89 -6.00
CA GLU A 39 -12.35 15.70 -6.02
C GLU A 39 -11.92 14.26 -6.29
N PHE A 40 -12.82 13.29 -6.17
CA PHE A 40 -12.51 11.87 -6.37
C PHE A 40 -12.95 11.45 -7.77
N VAL A 41 -11.99 11.38 -8.69
CA VAL A 41 -12.24 11.17 -10.12
C VAL A 41 -11.75 9.78 -10.54
N ILE A 42 -12.71 8.90 -10.82
CA ILE A 42 -12.45 7.55 -11.33
C ILE A 42 -12.51 7.59 -12.86
N ALA A 43 -11.51 7.03 -13.54
CA ALA A 43 -11.51 6.91 -14.99
C ALA A 43 -12.71 6.08 -15.48
N GLU A 44 -13.30 6.44 -16.61
CA GLU A 44 -14.52 5.81 -17.15
C GLU A 44 -14.37 4.29 -17.28
N GLU A 45 -13.24 3.80 -17.79
CA GLU A 45 -12.98 2.35 -17.92
C GLU A 45 -12.93 1.64 -16.56
N VAL A 46 -12.38 2.29 -15.51
CA VAL A 46 -12.32 1.74 -14.15
C VAL A 46 -13.72 1.73 -13.53
N GLN A 47 -14.48 2.82 -13.69
CA GLN A 47 -15.85 2.91 -13.20
C GLN A 47 -16.75 1.86 -13.83
N GLU A 48 -16.64 1.69 -15.14
CA GLU A 48 -17.40 0.68 -15.87
C GLU A 48 -17.00 -0.75 -15.47
N ALA A 49 -15.69 -1.00 -15.25
CA ALA A 49 -15.19 -2.27 -14.77
C ALA A 49 -15.77 -2.62 -13.39
N LEU A 50 -15.70 -1.68 -12.44
CA LEU A 50 -16.25 -1.86 -11.08
C LEU A 50 -17.77 -2.13 -11.13
N ARG A 51 -18.51 -1.39 -11.98
CA ARG A 51 -19.95 -1.58 -12.15
C ARG A 51 -20.32 -2.95 -12.72
N LYS A 52 -19.53 -3.45 -13.68
CA LYS A 52 -19.75 -4.76 -14.33
C LYS A 52 -19.20 -5.94 -13.56
N GLY A 53 -18.43 -5.70 -12.51
CA GLY A 53 -17.71 -6.74 -11.82
C GLY A 53 -16.49 -7.25 -12.60
N THR A 54 -15.96 -6.49 -13.54
CA THR A 54 -14.67 -6.81 -14.19
C THR A 54 -13.54 -6.58 -13.19
N PRO A 55 -12.54 -7.49 -13.09
CA PRO A 55 -11.43 -7.33 -12.16
C PRO A 55 -10.66 -6.02 -12.37
N VAL A 56 -10.36 -5.33 -11.28
CA VAL A 56 -9.56 -4.10 -11.27
C VAL A 56 -8.37 -4.28 -10.34
N VAL A 57 -7.19 -3.84 -10.77
CA VAL A 57 -5.96 -3.83 -9.98
C VAL A 57 -5.47 -2.41 -9.79
N ALA A 58 -5.39 -1.97 -8.55
CA ALA A 58 -4.83 -0.66 -8.23
C ALA A 58 -3.30 -0.71 -8.19
N LEU A 59 -2.66 0.36 -8.67
CA LEU A 59 -1.21 0.54 -8.71
C LEU A 59 -0.83 1.87 -8.04
N GLU A 60 0.32 1.89 -7.35
CA GLU A 60 0.87 3.13 -6.79
C GLU A 60 1.55 3.99 -7.87
N SER A 61 1.73 5.28 -7.59
CA SER A 61 2.49 6.19 -8.45
C SER A 61 3.75 6.80 -7.81
N ALA A 62 4.02 6.55 -6.53
CA ALA A 62 5.26 7.01 -5.92
C ALA A 62 6.50 6.39 -6.58
N ILE A 63 6.42 5.14 -7.07
CA ILE A 63 7.49 4.51 -7.84
C ILE A 63 7.77 5.27 -9.15
N ILE A 64 6.76 5.85 -9.76
CA ILE A 64 6.86 6.62 -11.01
C ILE A 64 7.50 7.98 -10.74
N THR A 65 7.04 8.67 -9.69
CA THR A 65 7.44 10.07 -9.42
C THR A 65 8.73 10.20 -8.63
N HIS A 66 9.08 9.19 -7.80
CA HIS A 66 10.18 9.26 -6.83
C HIS A 66 11.04 7.99 -6.77
N GLY A 67 10.67 6.92 -7.49
CA GLY A 67 11.34 5.62 -7.37
C GLY A 67 12.40 5.38 -8.44
N MET A 68 12.19 5.90 -9.65
CA MET A 68 13.06 5.65 -10.80
C MET A 68 13.24 6.89 -11.67
N PRO A 69 14.40 7.00 -12.41
CA PRO A 69 14.61 8.11 -13.33
C PRO A 69 13.77 7.98 -14.59
N TYR A 70 13.43 9.15 -15.20
CA TYR A 70 12.89 9.20 -16.55
C TYR A 70 13.97 8.81 -17.59
N PRO A 71 13.68 8.01 -18.65
CA PRO A 71 12.34 7.53 -19.06
C PRO A 71 11.92 6.18 -18.45
N ILE A 72 12.79 5.50 -17.70
CA ILE A 72 12.57 4.15 -17.15
C ILE A 72 11.28 4.07 -16.33
N ASN A 73 10.98 5.12 -15.55
CA ASN A 73 9.76 5.20 -14.74
C ASN A 73 8.48 5.20 -15.57
N LEU A 74 8.45 5.89 -16.72
CA LEU A 74 7.29 5.92 -17.61
C LEU A 74 7.13 4.58 -18.34
N GLU A 75 8.21 4.03 -18.86
CA GLU A 75 8.23 2.74 -19.55
C GLU A 75 7.73 1.63 -18.61
N LEU A 76 8.22 1.61 -17.37
CA LEU A 76 7.78 0.66 -16.37
C LEU A 76 6.29 0.83 -16.06
N ALA A 77 5.81 2.05 -15.82
CA ALA A 77 4.39 2.28 -15.53
C ALA A 77 3.47 1.76 -16.65
N GLN A 78 3.82 2.02 -17.91
CA GLN A 78 3.08 1.53 -19.08
C GLN A 78 3.13 0.00 -19.18
N GLU A 79 4.28 -0.60 -18.87
CA GLU A 79 4.44 -2.05 -18.88
C GLU A 79 3.62 -2.72 -17.77
N LEU A 80 3.60 -2.16 -16.55
CA LEU A 80 2.78 -2.67 -15.44
C LEU A 80 1.29 -2.65 -15.78
N GLU A 81 0.79 -1.54 -16.32
CA GLU A 81 -0.60 -1.47 -16.81
C GLU A 81 -0.86 -2.49 -17.94
N GLY A 82 0.13 -2.68 -18.82
CA GLY A 82 0.08 -3.70 -19.87
C GLY A 82 -0.02 -5.13 -19.33
N ILE A 83 0.70 -5.46 -18.24
CA ILE A 83 0.61 -6.76 -17.56
C ILE A 83 -0.79 -6.99 -17.01
N VAL A 84 -1.36 -5.98 -16.33
CA VAL A 84 -2.73 -6.07 -15.79
C VAL A 84 -3.73 -6.32 -16.91
N ARG A 85 -3.66 -5.58 -18.02
CA ARG A 85 -4.57 -5.74 -19.17
C ARG A 85 -4.43 -7.11 -19.83
N LYS A 86 -3.21 -7.58 -20.05
CA LYS A 86 -2.94 -8.91 -20.61
C LYS A 86 -3.47 -10.04 -19.71
N GLY A 87 -3.47 -9.83 -18.40
CA GLY A 87 -4.02 -10.76 -17.42
C GLY A 87 -5.54 -10.73 -17.28
N GLY A 88 -6.25 -9.89 -18.04
CA GLY A 88 -7.73 -9.83 -18.06
C GLY A 88 -8.35 -8.91 -17.01
N ALA A 89 -7.56 -7.99 -16.42
CA ALA A 89 -8.03 -7.00 -15.47
C ALA A 89 -7.83 -5.55 -16.00
N ILE A 90 -8.47 -4.59 -15.36
CA ILE A 90 -8.32 -3.16 -15.66
C ILE A 90 -7.32 -2.53 -14.67
N PRO A 91 -6.25 -1.86 -15.13
CA PRO A 91 -5.34 -1.15 -14.26
C PRO A 91 -5.94 0.15 -13.75
N ALA A 92 -5.71 0.46 -12.48
CA ALA A 92 -6.14 1.70 -11.84
C ALA A 92 -4.97 2.35 -11.10
N THR A 93 -4.04 2.96 -11.83
CA THR A 93 -2.96 3.74 -11.23
C THR A 93 -3.52 4.95 -10.50
N THR A 94 -3.17 5.11 -9.21
CA THR A 94 -3.68 6.21 -8.37
C THR A 94 -2.68 7.35 -8.26
N ALA A 95 -3.16 8.59 -8.27
CA ALA A 95 -2.34 9.79 -8.07
C ALA A 95 -3.19 10.98 -7.64
N LEU A 96 -2.56 12.10 -7.30
CA LEU A 96 -3.21 13.40 -7.28
C LEU A 96 -2.75 14.25 -8.47
N VAL A 97 -3.70 14.86 -9.17
CA VAL A 97 -3.46 15.75 -10.31
C VAL A 97 -4.27 17.03 -10.11
N SER A 98 -3.58 18.16 -9.92
CA SER A 98 -4.21 19.48 -9.69
C SER A 98 -5.32 19.46 -8.62
N GLY A 99 -5.03 18.81 -7.47
CA GLY A 99 -5.96 18.68 -6.36
C GLY A 99 -7.06 17.63 -6.54
N LYS A 100 -7.11 16.92 -7.65
CA LYS A 100 -8.06 15.84 -7.86
C LYS A 100 -7.41 14.47 -7.55
N ILE A 101 -8.09 13.64 -6.77
CA ILE A 101 -7.73 12.25 -6.54
C ILE A 101 -8.10 11.47 -7.79
N ARG A 102 -7.11 10.86 -8.44
CA ARG A 102 -7.30 10.09 -9.67
C ARG A 102 -7.24 8.60 -9.38
N VAL A 103 -8.18 7.86 -9.94
CA VAL A 103 -8.20 6.38 -9.95
C VAL A 103 -8.26 5.94 -11.41
N GLY A 104 -7.12 5.51 -11.93
CA GLY A 104 -6.87 5.41 -13.37
C GLY A 104 -6.37 6.72 -13.95
N LEU A 105 -5.21 6.69 -14.59
CA LEU A 105 -4.57 7.84 -15.21
C LEU A 105 -4.69 7.79 -16.71
N SER A 106 -4.90 8.94 -17.34
CA SER A 106 -4.69 9.10 -18.78
C SER A 106 -3.20 9.02 -19.12
N LYS A 107 -2.87 8.71 -20.37
CA LYS A 107 -1.47 8.67 -20.84
C LYS A 107 -0.75 10.01 -20.61
N SER A 108 -1.44 11.13 -20.80
CA SER A 108 -0.88 12.46 -20.56
C SER A 108 -0.61 12.76 -19.09
N GLU A 109 -1.49 12.33 -18.18
CA GLU A 109 -1.27 12.45 -16.73
C GLU A 109 -0.11 11.58 -16.27
N LEU A 110 -0.01 10.34 -16.76
CA LEU A 110 1.09 9.43 -16.45
C LEU A 110 2.43 10.01 -16.91
N GLU A 111 2.50 10.52 -18.15
CA GLU A 111 3.69 11.16 -18.69
C GLU A 111 4.08 12.43 -17.92
N MET A 112 3.11 13.26 -17.58
CA MET A 112 3.33 14.47 -16.77
C MET A 112 3.93 14.10 -15.41
N LEU A 113 3.37 13.12 -14.70
CA LEU A 113 3.86 12.65 -13.40
C LEU A 113 5.26 12.06 -13.51
N ALA A 114 5.57 11.31 -14.58
CA ALA A 114 6.87 10.71 -14.79
C ALA A 114 7.98 11.74 -15.06
N ARG A 115 7.68 12.84 -15.72
CA ARG A 115 8.64 13.91 -16.09
C ARG A 115 8.81 14.98 -15.02
N ALA A 116 7.76 15.27 -14.24
CA ALA A 116 7.71 16.44 -13.38
C ALA A 116 8.54 16.27 -12.10
N LYS A 117 9.56 17.12 -11.92
CA LYS A 117 10.39 17.14 -10.71
C LYS A 117 9.74 17.87 -9.50
N TRP A 118 8.67 18.64 -9.74
CA TRP A 118 7.98 19.46 -8.75
C TRP A 118 6.83 18.74 -8.05
N VAL A 119 6.43 17.56 -8.51
CA VAL A 119 5.34 16.79 -7.92
C VAL A 119 5.68 16.31 -6.51
N LYS A 120 4.66 16.27 -5.66
CA LYS A 120 4.81 15.87 -4.25
C LYS A 120 4.75 14.36 -4.09
N LYS A 121 5.37 13.86 -3.02
CA LYS A 121 5.13 12.50 -2.51
C LYS A 121 3.97 12.59 -1.52
N ILE A 122 2.81 12.02 -1.88
CA ILE A 122 1.54 12.15 -1.16
C ILE A 122 1.28 10.90 -0.33
N GLY A 123 1.29 11.05 0.99
CA GLY A 123 0.77 10.07 1.94
C GLY A 123 -0.69 10.40 2.33
N PRO A 124 -1.39 9.53 3.08
CA PRO A 124 -2.79 9.77 3.47
C PRO A 124 -3.01 11.11 4.18
N ARG A 125 -2.13 11.51 5.08
CA ARG A 125 -2.22 12.79 5.79
C ARG A 125 -2.02 14.02 4.90
N ASP A 126 -1.39 13.83 3.73
CA ASP A 126 -1.10 14.92 2.80
C ASP A 126 -2.26 15.14 1.80
N ILE A 127 -3.18 14.16 1.65
CA ILE A 127 -4.31 14.22 0.70
C ILE A 127 -5.18 15.48 0.92
N PRO A 128 -5.66 15.81 2.13
CA PRO A 128 -6.49 17.00 2.32
C PRO A 128 -5.79 18.30 1.92
N VAL A 129 -4.48 18.40 2.21
CA VAL A 129 -3.68 19.57 1.83
C VAL A 129 -3.51 19.63 0.31
N ALA A 130 -3.22 18.49 -0.32
CA ALA A 130 -3.03 18.43 -1.76
C ALA A 130 -4.32 18.76 -2.53
N VAL A 131 -5.47 18.31 -2.04
CA VAL A 131 -6.79 18.66 -2.59
C VAL A 131 -7.05 20.16 -2.43
N ALA A 132 -6.96 20.70 -1.22
CA ALA A 132 -7.28 22.10 -0.93
C ALA A 132 -6.36 23.10 -1.65
N MET A 133 -5.08 22.72 -1.85
CA MET A 133 -4.06 23.58 -2.44
C MET A 133 -3.81 23.30 -3.94
N GLY A 134 -4.56 22.38 -4.54
CA GLY A 134 -4.42 22.06 -5.97
C GLY A 134 -3.10 21.37 -6.33
N PHE A 135 -2.48 20.61 -5.40
CA PHE A 135 -1.20 19.96 -5.68
C PHE A 135 -1.33 18.72 -6.55
N SER A 136 -0.26 18.44 -7.31
CA SER A 136 -0.09 17.16 -8.00
C SER A 136 1.01 16.34 -7.32
N GLY A 137 0.86 15.01 -7.34
CA GLY A 137 1.84 14.13 -6.73
C GLY A 137 1.56 12.65 -6.91
N GLY A 138 2.64 11.86 -6.75
CA GLY A 138 2.55 10.42 -6.67
C GLY A 138 2.12 9.97 -5.28
N THR A 139 1.18 9.03 -5.25
CA THR A 139 0.64 8.44 -4.02
C THR A 139 1.56 7.34 -3.50
N THR A 140 1.84 7.36 -2.19
CA THR A 140 2.56 6.28 -1.50
C THR A 140 1.70 5.02 -1.42
N VAL A 141 2.28 3.90 -0.99
CA VAL A 141 1.53 2.66 -0.71
C VAL A 141 0.28 2.95 0.13
N ALA A 142 0.44 3.62 1.28
CA ALA A 142 -0.68 3.96 2.15
C ALA A 142 -1.75 4.82 1.46
N ALA A 143 -1.34 5.86 0.71
CA ALA A 143 -2.29 6.72 0.02
C ALA A 143 -3.00 5.98 -1.13
N SER A 144 -2.26 5.18 -1.91
CA SER A 144 -2.82 4.39 -3.00
C SER A 144 -3.81 3.34 -2.49
N LEU A 145 -3.43 2.62 -1.42
CA LEU A 145 -4.29 1.62 -0.81
C LEU A 145 -5.57 2.25 -0.23
N HIS A 146 -5.46 3.39 0.46
CA HIS A 146 -6.62 4.13 0.95
C HIS A 146 -7.56 4.57 -0.19
N ILE A 147 -7.01 5.08 -1.28
CA ILE A 147 -7.78 5.50 -2.47
C ILE A 147 -8.43 4.29 -3.16
N ALA A 148 -7.68 3.18 -3.31
CA ALA A 148 -8.19 1.95 -3.92
C ALA A 148 -9.34 1.35 -3.12
N ASP A 149 -9.19 1.28 -1.79
CA ASP A 149 -10.22 0.77 -0.88
C ASP A 149 -11.48 1.64 -0.93
N ALA A 150 -11.34 2.98 -0.91
CA ALA A 150 -12.44 3.92 -1.08
C ALA A 150 -13.14 3.78 -2.44
N ALA A 151 -12.41 3.44 -3.52
CA ALA A 151 -12.97 3.17 -4.84
C ALA A 151 -13.64 1.79 -4.96
N GLY A 152 -13.58 0.95 -3.93
CA GLY A 152 -14.11 -0.41 -3.97
C GLY A 152 -13.24 -1.41 -4.75
N ILE A 153 -11.96 -1.07 -4.99
CA ILE A 153 -11.00 -1.98 -5.62
C ILE A 153 -10.50 -2.99 -4.59
N ARG A 154 -10.47 -4.26 -4.96
CA ARG A 154 -10.16 -5.35 -4.02
C ARG A 154 -8.69 -5.75 -3.98
N VAL A 155 -7.89 -5.39 -4.99
CA VAL A 155 -6.48 -5.76 -5.11
C VAL A 155 -5.64 -4.53 -5.41
N PHE A 156 -4.65 -4.29 -4.57
CA PHE A 156 -3.62 -3.26 -4.74
C PHE A 156 -2.25 -3.92 -4.84
N VAL A 157 -1.42 -3.46 -5.75
CA VAL A 157 -0.07 -4.00 -5.98
C VAL A 157 0.97 -2.90 -5.87
N THR A 158 2.06 -3.23 -5.19
CA THR A 158 3.25 -2.38 -5.05
C THR A 158 4.53 -3.19 -5.16
N GLY A 159 5.66 -2.55 -5.31
CA GLY A 159 6.98 -3.21 -5.24
C GLY A 159 7.27 -3.72 -3.84
N GLY A 160 7.12 -2.85 -2.83
CA GLY A 160 7.33 -3.19 -1.41
C GLY A 160 6.81 -2.11 -0.49
N ILE A 161 6.36 -2.53 0.67
CA ILE A 161 5.78 -1.65 1.68
C ILE A 161 6.86 -0.91 2.49
N GLY A 162 6.47 0.21 3.10
CA GLY A 162 7.18 0.77 4.24
C GLY A 162 6.96 -0.09 5.48
N GLY A 163 7.70 0.20 6.54
CA GLY A 163 7.65 -0.58 7.78
C GLY A 163 8.19 0.21 8.96
N VAL A 164 8.69 -0.49 9.95
CA VAL A 164 9.39 0.07 11.09
C VAL A 164 10.82 0.42 10.69
N HIS A 165 11.26 1.66 10.93
CA HIS A 165 12.64 2.07 10.65
C HIS A 165 13.61 1.50 11.69
N ARG A 166 14.84 1.22 11.26
CA ARG A 166 15.92 0.80 12.17
C ARG A 166 16.20 1.93 13.17
N GLY A 167 16.41 1.59 14.44
CA GLY A 167 16.55 2.59 15.51
C GLY A 167 15.23 3.08 16.10
N VAL A 168 14.13 2.37 15.91
CA VAL A 168 12.79 2.72 16.43
C VAL A 168 12.75 2.90 17.96
N SER A 169 13.71 2.33 18.69
CA SER A 169 13.86 2.55 20.13
C SER A 169 14.28 3.98 20.49
N GLU A 170 14.91 4.70 19.57
CA GLU A 170 15.36 6.09 19.76
C GLU A 170 14.34 7.08 19.16
N VAL A 171 13.85 6.79 17.97
CA VAL A 171 12.85 7.60 17.26
C VAL A 171 11.77 6.70 16.72
N LEU A 172 10.53 6.91 17.15
CA LEU A 172 9.36 6.12 16.73
C LEU A 172 8.99 6.45 15.27
N ASP A 173 9.82 6.02 14.33
CA ASP A 173 9.59 6.19 12.88
C ASP A 173 8.98 4.91 12.29
N ILE A 174 7.66 4.94 12.11
CA ILE A 174 6.86 3.83 11.58
C ILE A 174 6.08 4.34 10.38
N SER A 175 6.14 3.60 9.28
CA SER A 175 5.44 3.96 8.05
C SER A 175 3.92 3.96 8.22
N GLN A 176 3.25 4.94 7.61
CA GLN A 176 1.78 4.96 7.50
C GLN A 176 1.22 3.77 6.72
N ASP A 177 2.06 3.05 5.97
CA ASP A 177 1.63 1.88 5.20
C ASP A 177 1.05 0.81 6.14
N LEU A 178 1.69 0.55 7.29
CA LEU A 178 1.28 -0.51 8.19
C LEU A 178 -0.15 -0.32 8.75
N PRO A 179 -0.49 0.82 9.38
CA PRO A 179 -1.84 1.01 9.89
C PRO A 179 -2.91 1.14 8.79
N VAL A 180 -2.54 1.54 7.56
CA VAL A 180 -3.50 1.56 6.44
C VAL A 180 -3.75 0.14 5.93
N ILE A 181 -2.71 -0.69 5.80
CA ILE A 181 -2.88 -2.11 5.44
C ILE A 181 -3.80 -2.81 6.45
N GLY A 182 -3.64 -2.55 7.75
CA GLY A 182 -4.46 -3.15 8.80
C GLY A 182 -5.95 -2.81 8.74
N ARG A 183 -6.33 -1.70 8.07
CA ARG A 183 -7.73 -1.23 7.98
C ARG A 183 -8.36 -1.45 6.62
N ALA A 184 -7.55 -1.66 5.57
CA ALA A 184 -8.06 -1.78 4.22
C ALA A 184 -8.65 -3.17 3.96
N ARG A 185 -9.81 -3.22 3.35
CA ARG A 185 -10.37 -4.47 2.80
C ARG A 185 -9.72 -4.87 1.49
N CYS A 186 -9.16 -3.89 0.77
CA CYS A 186 -8.30 -4.11 -0.39
C CYS A 186 -7.02 -4.85 0.04
N ILE A 187 -6.73 -6.00 -0.56
CA ILE A 187 -5.52 -6.76 -0.26
C ILE A 187 -4.30 -6.08 -0.88
N THR A 188 -3.15 -6.22 -0.23
CA THR A 188 -1.88 -5.68 -0.73
C THR A 188 -0.95 -6.80 -1.18
N VAL A 189 -0.48 -6.76 -2.42
CA VAL A 189 0.53 -7.69 -2.97
C VAL A 189 1.86 -6.96 -3.14
N CYS A 190 2.94 -7.50 -2.57
CA CYS A 190 4.27 -6.86 -2.60
C CYS A 190 5.40 -7.87 -2.45
N ALA A 191 6.66 -7.45 -2.63
CA ALA A 191 7.84 -8.26 -2.34
C ALA A 191 8.34 -8.11 -0.88
N GLY A 192 7.41 -7.95 0.07
CA GLY A 192 7.71 -7.70 1.48
C GLY A 192 7.97 -6.24 1.78
N ALA A 193 8.53 -5.96 2.96
CA ALA A 193 8.95 -4.61 3.33
C ALA A 193 10.32 -4.27 2.69
N LYS A 194 10.51 -2.97 2.39
CA LYS A 194 11.79 -2.51 1.81
C LYS A 194 12.95 -2.90 2.71
N SER A 195 13.99 -3.47 2.14
CA SER A 195 15.14 -4.08 2.84
C SER A 195 15.93 -3.14 3.77
N ILE A 196 15.73 -1.84 3.62
CA ILE A 196 16.31 -0.80 4.47
C ILE A 196 15.70 -0.75 5.89
N LEU A 197 14.55 -1.40 6.08
CA LEU A 197 13.72 -1.34 7.29
C LEU A 197 14.11 -2.45 8.27
N ASP A 198 13.56 -2.34 9.48
CA ASP A 198 13.58 -3.41 10.47
C ASP A 198 12.45 -4.40 10.14
N LEU A 199 12.81 -5.48 9.45
CA LEU A 199 11.83 -6.44 8.92
C LEU A 199 11.13 -7.22 10.05
N ARG A 200 11.85 -7.54 11.14
CA ARG A 200 11.28 -8.25 12.29
C ARG A 200 10.25 -7.37 12.99
N ASN A 201 10.62 -6.16 13.38
CA ASN A 201 9.71 -5.24 14.03
C ASN A 201 8.55 -4.82 13.09
N THR A 202 8.76 -4.84 11.77
CA THR A 202 7.69 -4.61 10.80
C THR A 202 6.66 -5.74 10.83
N LEU A 203 7.10 -7.00 10.92
CA LEU A 203 6.20 -8.16 11.01
C LEU A 203 5.41 -8.13 12.32
N GLU A 204 6.07 -7.88 13.47
CA GLU A 204 5.43 -7.73 14.78
C GLU A 204 4.37 -6.61 14.81
N TYR A 205 4.66 -5.49 14.12
CA TYR A 205 3.70 -4.39 14.03
C TYR A 205 2.49 -4.77 13.16
N LEU A 206 2.71 -5.50 12.06
CA LEU A 206 1.61 -6.01 11.22
C LEU A 206 0.71 -6.96 12.01
N GLU A 207 1.28 -7.85 12.84
CA GLU A 207 0.53 -8.72 13.73
C GLU A 207 -0.29 -7.92 14.74
N THR A 208 0.31 -6.90 15.37
CA THR A 208 -0.39 -5.98 16.31
C THR A 208 -1.59 -5.30 15.62
N MET A 209 -1.48 -5.00 14.31
CA MET A 209 -2.57 -4.41 13.52
C MET A 209 -3.54 -5.46 12.98
N SER A 210 -3.42 -6.73 13.39
CA SER A 210 -4.24 -7.87 12.92
C SER A 210 -4.16 -8.08 11.41
N VAL A 211 -3.01 -7.78 10.79
CA VAL A 211 -2.77 -8.05 9.37
C VAL A 211 -2.39 -9.50 9.17
N LEU A 212 -3.16 -10.21 8.34
CA LEU A 212 -2.79 -11.54 7.90
C LEU A 212 -1.68 -11.45 6.85
N VAL A 213 -0.48 -11.93 7.19
CA VAL A 213 0.66 -12.00 6.28
C VAL A 213 0.73 -13.38 5.65
N LEU A 214 0.63 -13.42 4.31
CA LEU A 214 0.70 -14.65 3.52
C LEU A 214 2.01 -14.67 2.71
N GLY A 215 2.77 -15.76 2.81
CA GLY A 215 3.93 -16.02 1.96
C GLY A 215 3.55 -16.79 0.71
N TYR A 216 3.63 -16.16 -0.45
CA TYR A 216 3.39 -16.85 -1.72
C TYR A 216 4.61 -17.71 -2.09
N GLN A 217 4.46 -19.03 -1.99
CA GLN A 217 5.51 -20.02 -2.24
C GLN A 217 6.78 -19.81 -1.42
N THR A 218 6.63 -19.29 -0.19
CA THR A 218 7.73 -19.05 0.74
C THR A 218 7.27 -19.21 2.18
N ASP A 219 8.18 -19.68 3.06
CA ASP A 219 7.99 -19.83 4.49
C ASP A 219 8.65 -18.68 5.29
N THR A 220 9.31 -17.76 4.58
CA THR A 220 10.02 -16.62 5.17
C THR A 220 9.54 -15.31 4.55
N LEU A 221 9.64 -14.22 5.31
CA LEU A 221 9.32 -12.87 4.83
C LEU A 221 10.34 -12.45 3.75
N PRO A 222 9.91 -12.11 2.53
CA PRO A 222 10.82 -11.58 1.53
C PRO A 222 11.39 -10.21 1.94
N ALA A 223 12.66 -9.96 1.57
CA ALA A 223 13.38 -8.74 1.88
C ALA A 223 13.55 -7.83 0.65
N PHE A 224 12.49 -7.65 -0.12
CA PHE A 224 12.43 -6.76 -1.28
C PHE A 224 13.41 -7.17 -2.39
N TYR A 225 14.66 -6.66 -2.36
CA TYR A 225 15.71 -7.00 -3.34
C TYR A 225 16.37 -8.36 -3.11
N VAL A 226 16.10 -8.97 -1.96
CA VAL A 226 16.62 -10.27 -1.57
C VAL A 226 15.43 -11.18 -1.30
N ARG A 227 15.50 -12.40 -1.80
CA ARG A 227 14.39 -13.36 -1.77
C ARG A 227 14.00 -13.77 -0.36
N ASP A 228 14.97 -13.93 0.52
CA ASP A 228 14.80 -14.51 1.86
C ASP A 228 15.45 -13.62 2.91
N SER A 229 14.68 -13.22 3.91
CA SER A 229 15.19 -12.48 5.08
C SER A 229 15.63 -13.39 6.24
N GLY A 230 15.36 -14.67 6.18
CA GLY A 230 15.52 -15.61 7.30
C GLY A 230 14.47 -15.44 8.42
N ILE A 231 13.48 -14.55 8.27
CA ILE A 231 12.41 -14.32 9.26
C ILE A 231 11.22 -15.20 8.88
N PRO A 232 10.82 -16.18 9.71
CA PRO A 232 9.69 -17.05 9.39
C PRO A 232 8.37 -16.27 9.39
N ILE A 233 7.44 -16.70 8.54
CA ILE A 233 6.05 -16.27 8.53
C ILE A 233 5.14 -17.48 8.77
N GLU A 234 3.95 -17.22 9.33
CA GLU A 234 3.08 -18.29 9.84
C GLU A 234 2.35 -19.03 8.72
N TYR A 235 1.93 -18.31 7.67
CA TYR A 235 1.07 -18.86 6.63
C TYR A 235 1.71 -18.80 5.25
N ARG A 236 2.04 -19.98 4.71
CA ARG A 236 2.43 -20.17 3.32
C ARG A 236 1.21 -20.53 2.47
N VAL A 237 1.15 -19.99 1.27
CA VAL A 237 0.18 -20.32 0.23
C VAL A 237 0.90 -20.62 -1.08
N ASP A 238 0.43 -21.58 -1.85
CA ASP A 238 1.15 -22.04 -3.04
C ASP A 238 0.45 -21.65 -4.35
N SER A 239 -0.78 -21.11 -4.27
CA SER A 239 -1.53 -20.69 -5.45
C SER A 239 -2.31 -19.39 -5.23
N ALA A 240 -2.59 -18.68 -6.34
CA ALA A 240 -3.47 -17.51 -6.31
C ALA A 240 -4.93 -17.87 -5.90
N SER A 241 -5.35 -19.11 -6.15
CA SER A 241 -6.67 -19.63 -5.73
C SER A 241 -6.75 -19.79 -4.21
N ASP A 242 -5.68 -20.20 -3.53
CA ASP A 242 -5.65 -20.26 -2.06
C ASP A 242 -5.83 -18.86 -1.47
N ILE A 243 -5.12 -17.86 -2.04
CA ILE A 243 -5.26 -16.46 -1.62
C ILE A 243 -6.70 -15.99 -1.83
N ALA A 244 -7.28 -16.23 -2.99
CA ALA A 244 -8.66 -15.85 -3.28
C ALA A 244 -9.65 -16.49 -2.29
N ALA A 245 -9.48 -17.78 -1.98
CA ALA A 245 -10.32 -18.48 -1.01
C ALA A 245 -10.22 -17.89 0.41
N ILE A 246 -9.02 -17.49 0.84
CA ILE A 246 -8.78 -16.82 2.13
C ILE A 246 -9.47 -15.45 2.16
N VAL A 247 -9.33 -14.64 1.10
CA VAL A 247 -9.98 -13.33 0.98
C VAL A 247 -11.50 -13.48 1.03
N GLU A 248 -12.06 -14.44 0.31
CA GLU A 248 -13.51 -14.73 0.32
C GLU A 248 -13.97 -15.22 1.70
N ALA A 249 -13.17 -16.01 2.42
CA ALA A 249 -13.49 -16.43 3.78
C ALA A 249 -13.54 -15.25 4.75
N ARG A 250 -12.55 -14.35 4.70
CA ARG A 250 -12.54 -13.09 5.47
C ARG A 250 -13.81 -12.29 5.20
N ASP A 251 -14.17 -12.13 3.93
CA ASP A 251 -15.31 -11.30 3.51
C ASP A 251 -16.65 -11.92 3.95
N ARG A 252 -16.81 -13.26 3.83
CA ARG A 252 -18.00 -13.97 4.35
C ARG A 252 -18.16 -13.86 5.86
N LEU A 253 -17.05 -13.83 6.60
CA LEU A 253 -17.04 -13.66 8.04
C LEU A 253 -17.16 -12.20 8.47
N ASN A 254 -17.19 -11.26 7.51
CA ASN A 254 -17.22 -9.82 7.72
C ASN A 254 -16.13 -9.34 8.68
N LEU A 255 -14.92 -9.86 8.52
CA LEU A 255 -13.77 -9.46 9.32
C LEU A 255 -13.10 -8.24 8.67
N ASP A 256 -12.85 -7.20 9.48
CA ASP A 256 -12.16 -5.99 9.06
C ASP A 256 -10.64 -6.14 9.31
N THR A 257 -10.03 -7.15 8.66
CA THR A 257 -8.58 -7.43 8.78
C THR A 257 -7.89 -7.23 7.43
N GLY A 258 -6.74 -6.56 7.45
CA GLY A 258 -5.89 -6.42 6.28
C GLY A 258 -5.26 -7.75 5.87
N ILE A 259 -5.01 -7.94 4.58
CA ILE A 259 -4.26 -9.08 4.05
C ILE A 259 -3.08 -8.56 3.25
N LEU A 260 -1.88 -8.99 3.63
CA LEU A 260 -0.63 -8.72 2.95
C LEU A 260 -0.11 -10.01 2.32
N VAL A 261 -0.05 -10.05 1.00
CA VAL A 261 0.54 -11.15 0.23
C VAL A 261 1.97 -10.77 -0.10
N THR A 262 2.93 -11.55 0.39
CA THR A 262 4.34 -11.35 0.13
C THR A 262 4.82 -12.32 -0.94
N ASN A 263 5.30 -11.78 -2.07
CA ASN A 263 5.76 -12.51 -3.25
C ASN A 263 7.27 -12.31 -3.41
N PRO A 264 8.12 -13.32 -3.11
CA PRO A 264 9.56 -13.14 -3.16
C PRO A 264 10.04 -12.93 -4.59
N ILE A 265 11.04 -12.05 -4.76
CA ILE A 265 11.75 -11.89 -6.02
C ILE A 265 12.31 -13.25 -6.50
N ALA A 266 12.34 -13.49 -7.80
CA ALA A 266 12.95 -14.69 -8.35
C ALA A 266 14.46 -14.76 -7.99
N GLU A 267 14.98 -15.96 -7.76
CA GLU A 267 16.36 -16.16 -7.38
C GLU A 267 17.35 -15.61 -8.41
N THR A 268 16.99 -15.69 -9.68
CA THR A 268 17.78 -15.17 -10.81
C THR A 268 17.83 -13.64 -10.87
N ASP A 269 16.85 -12.96 -10.27
CA ASP A 269 16.66 -11.51 -10.39
C ASP A 269 17.03 -10.76 -9.09
N GLN A 270 17.28 -11.51 -7.99
CA GLN A 270 17.71 -10.89 -6.74
C GLN A 270 19.12 -10.32 -6.83
N VAL A 271 19.39 -9.29 -6.04
CA VAL A 271 20.77 -8.83 -5.84
C VAL A 271 21.52 -9.79 -4.91
N ASP A 272 22.85 -9.82 -5.02
CA ASP A 272 23.70 -10.59 -4.13
C ASP A 272 23.44 -10.17 -2.65
N PRO A 273 22.98 -11.08 -1.77
CA PRO A 273 22.59 -10.72 -0.39
C PRO A 273 23.73 -10.11 0.42
N ALA A 274 24.98 -10.61 0.25
CA ALA A 274 26.13 -10.12 1.00
C ALA A 274 26.54 -8.72 0.54
N LYS A 275 26.51 -8.46 -0.77
CA LYS A 275 26.76 -7.12 -1.32
C LYS A 275 25.65 -6.14 -0.92
N HIS A 276 24.39 -6.59 -0.95
CA HIS A 276 23.24 -5.81 -0.50
C HIS A 276 23.45 -5.32 0.93
N GLU A 277 23.69 -6.23 1.89
CA GLU A 277 23.88 -5.87 3.29
C GLU A 277 25.05 -4.90 3.49
N LYS A 278 26.18 -5.15 2.83
CA LYS A 278 27.35 -4.26 2.89
C LYS A 278 27.02 -2.83 2.43
N VAL A 279 26.33 -2.69 1.29
CA VAL A 279 25.96 -1.38 0.74
C VAL A 279 24.88 -0.70 1.60
N LEU A 280 23.93 -1.47 2.14
CA LEU A 280 22.91 -0.98 3.05
C LEU A 280 23.53 -0.40 4.33
N GLN A 281 24.46 -1.11 4.96
CA GLN A 281 25.15 -0.61 6.17
C GLN A 281 25.94 0.67 5.88
N ALA A 282 26.60 0.76 4.72
CA ALA A 282 27.29 1.98 4.29
C ALA A 282 26.30 3.14 4.07
N ALA A 283 25.13 2.88 3.48
CA ALA A 283 24.09 3.87 3.26
C ALA A 283 23.51 4.42 4.59
N LEU A 284 23.21 3.52 5.54
CA LEU A 284 22.71 3.87 6.87
C LEU A 284 23.71 4.72 7.64
N LYS A 285 24.98 4.33 7.65
CA LYS A 285 26.07 5.10 8.27
C LYS A 285 26.15 6.51 7.69
N LYS A 286 26.12 6.62 6.36
CA LYS A 286 26.19 7.91 5.69
C LYS A 286 24.95 8.78 5.94
N ALA A 287 23.77 8.18 5.98
CA ALA A 287 22.54 8.91 6.34
C ALA A 287 22.61 9.48 7.77
N ALA A 288 23.16 8.72 8.72
CA ALA A 288 23.37 9.21 10.09
C ALA A 288 24.41 10.37 10.16
N GLU A 289 25.52 10.26 9.42
CA GLU A 289 26.53 11.32 9.31
C GLU A 289 25.96 12.61 8.71
N GLU A 290 25.05 12.51 7.73
CA GLU A 290 24.39 13.64 7.06
C GLU A 290 23.08 14.06 7.78
N GLN A 291 22.73 13.48 8.93
CA GLN A 291 21.52 13.78 9.73
C GLN A 291 20.23 13.69 8.90
N VAL A 292 20.14 12.68 8.02
CA VAL A 292 18.93 12.43 7.22
C VAL A 292 17.89 11.75 8.08
N GLU A 293 16.69 12.33 8.19
CA GLU A 293 15.62 11.82 9.06
C GLU A 293 14.25 11.79 8.37
N GLY A 294 13.30 11.03 8.95
CA GLY A 294 11.90 11.01 8.60
C GLY A 294 11.64 10.67 7.11
N LYS A 295 10.79 11.45 6.44
CA LYS A 295 10.38 11.21 5.04
C LYS A 295 11.56 11.16 4.04
N ALA A 296 12.70 11.75 4.36
CA ALA A 296 13.88 11.79 3.49
C ALA A 296 14.72 10.50 3.56
N MET A 297 14.63 9.73 4.64
CA MET A 297 15.45 8.54 4.87
C MET A 297 15.32 7.49 3.74
N THR A 298 14.09 7.04 3.47
CA THR A 298 13.86 6.01 2.44
C THR A 298 14.36 6.44 1.05
N PRO A 299 14.02 7.61 0.51
CA PRO A 299 14.54 8.06 -0.78
C PRO A 299 16.07 8.17 -0.80
N TYR A 300 16.68 8.65 0.28
CA TYR A 300 18.14 8.80 0.40
C TYR A 300 18.84 7.45 0.30
N ILE A 301 18.42 6.47 1.11
CA ILE A 301 19.05 5.15 1.12
C ILE A 301 18.84 4.42 -0.21
N LEU A 302 17.62 4.49 -0.78
CA LEU A 302 17.37 3.87 -2.08
C LEU A 302 18.21 4.49 -3.19
N ALA A 303 18.39 5.82 -3.20
CA ALA A 303 19.28 6.49 -4.16
C ALA A 303 20.76 6.09 -3.96
N TYR A 304 21.19 5.95 -2.70
CA TYR A 304 22.54 5.46 -2.40
C TYR A 304 22.75 4.03 -2.90
N MET A 305 21.76 3.16 -2.68
CA MET A 305 21.81 1.77 -3.15
C MET A 305 21.82 1.70 -4.68
N GLN A 306 20.96 2.46 -5.37
CA GLN A 306 20.94 2.53 -6.83
C GLN A 306 22.31 2.93 -7.42
N LYS A 307 23.03 3.81 -6.73
CA LYS A 307 24.36 4.26 -7.16
C LYS A 307 25.47 3.25 -6.89
N ASN A 308 25.38 2.49 -5.80
CA ASN A 308 26.50 1.69 -5.27
C ASN A 308 26.28 0.17 -5.33
N LEU A 309 25.09 -0.29 -5.73
CA LEU A 309 24.77 -1.71 -5.87
C LEU A 309 24.24 -2.00 -7.28
N PRO A 310 25.06 -2.57 -8.16
CA PRO A 310 24.62 -2.98 -9.50
C PRO A 310 23.45 -3.94 -9.46
N GLY A 311 22.51 -3.81 -10.41
CA GLY A 311 21.36 -4.70 -10.54
C GLY A 311 20.13 -4.31 -9.69
N VAL A 312 20.21 -3.25 -8.86
CA VAL A 312 19.08 -2.83 -8.00
C VAL A 312 17.88 -2.32 -8.80
N ILE A 313 18.11 -1.61 -9.90
CA ILE A 313 17.02 -1.12 -10.75
C ILE A 313 16.35 -2.30 -11.44
N GLU A 314 17.12 -3.21 -12.00
CA GLU A 314 16.63 -4.43 -12.64
C GLU A 314 15.85 -5.32 -11.67
N ALA A 315 16.39 -5.52 -10.47
CA ALA A 315 15.70 -6.24 -9.40
C ALA A 315 14.37 -5.58 -9.02
N ASN A 316 14.34 -4.24 -8.89
CA ASN A 316 13.11 -3.51 -8.60
C ASN A 316 12.06 -3.65 -9.72
N ILE A 317 12.50 -3.62 -10.97
CA ILE A 317 11.62 -3.86 -12.13
C ILE A 317 11.09 -5.29 -12.12
N ALA A 318 11.95 -6.27 -11.88
CA ALA A 318 11.57 -7.69 -11.87
C ALA A 318 10.54 -8.00 -10.77
N LEU A 319 10.80 -7.56 -9.52
CA LEU A 319 9.89 -7.82 -8.41
C LEU A 319 8.51 -7.17 -8.59
N ILE A 320 8.44 -5.92 -9.07
CA ILE A 320 7.13 -5.26 -9.24
C ILE A 320 6.33 -5.90 -10.39
N LYS A 321 6.96 -6.31 -11.49
CA LYS A 321 6.31 -7.05 -12.57
C LYS A 321 5.74 -8.38 -12.08
N SER A 322 6.51 -9.13 -11.29
CA SER A 322 6.07 -10.37 -10.67
C SER A 322 4.88 -10.15 -9.75
N ASN A 323 4.92 -9.12 -8.91
CA ASN A 323 3.83 -8.76 -8.01
C ASN A 323 2.55 -8.38 -8.78
N VAL A 324 2.68 -7.61 -9.87
CA VAL A 324 1.54 -7.20 -10.70
C VAL A 324 0.94 -8.41 -11.41
N ALA A 325 1.73 -9.34 -11.89
CA ALA A 325 1.25 -10.57 -12.48
C ALA A 325 0.45 -11.41 -11.47
N LEU A 326 0.99 -11.62 -10.26
CA LEU A 326 0.31 -12.34 -9.19
C LEU A 326 -0.97 -11.60 -8.73
N GLY A 327 -0.89 -10.30 -8.48
CA GLY A 327 -2.06 -9.49 -8.08
C GLY A 327 -3.18 -9.53 -9.13
N THR A 328 -2.82 -9.54 -10.41
CA THR A 328 -3.78 -9.68 -11.51
C THR A 328 -4.44 -11.06 -11.50
N GLN A 329 -3.68 -12.14 -11.30
CA GLN A 329 -4.23 -13.49 -11.17
C GLN A 329 -5.21 -13.58 -9.98
N ILE A 330 -4.84 -13.02 -8.83
CA ILE A 330 -5.73 -12.99 -7.66
C ILE A 330 -7.01 -12.22 -7.99
N ALA A 331 -6.90 -11.04 -8.60
CA ALA A 331 -8.05 -10.21 -8.94
C ALA A 331 -9.05 -10.91 -9.85
N THR A 332 -8.56 -11.71 -10.80
CA THR A 332 -9.43 -12.48 -11.73
C THR A 332 -10.13 -13.68 -11.08
N LEU A 333 -9.61 -14.16 -9.94
CA LEU A 333 -10.19 -15.27 -9.19
C LEU A 333 -11.19 -14.84 -8.12
N LEU A 334 -11.12 -13.58 -7.67
CA LEU A 334 -12.03 -13.03 -6.66
C LEU A 334 -13.44 -12.87 -7.24
N LYS A 335 -14.42 -13.50 -6.60
CA LYS A 335 -15.83 -13.32 -6.98
C LYS A 335 -16.28 -11.90 -6.67
N HIS A 336 -16.99 -11.33 -7.60
CA HIS A 336 -17.66 -10.04 -7.37
C HIS A 336 -18.93 -10.29 -6.56
N THR A 337 -18.97 -9.77 -5.35
CA THR A 337 -20.15 -9.81 -4.47
C THR A 337 -21.04 -8.59 -4.68
#